data_0daad865c67f6445985682525e925c0e
#
_entry.id   0daad865c67f6445985682525e925c0e
#
_cell.length_a   1.000
_cell.length_b   1.000
_cell.length_c   1.000
_cell.angle_alpha   90.00
_cell.angle_beta   90.00
_cell.angle_gamma   90.00
#
_symmetry.space_group_name_H-M   'P 1'
#
loop_
_entity.id
_entity.type
_entity.pdbx_description
1 polymer ?
#
loop_
_entity_poly.entity_id
_entity_poly.type
_entity_poly.pdbx_seq_one_letter_code
_entity_poly.pdbx_strand_id
1 'polypeptide(L)'
;TYFEPNAIKYLRDMYGIEKAVIVCDKVMEQLGIVDKIIDQLRARSNRVTFRIIDYVEPEPSVETVERGAAMMREEFEPDTIIAVGGGSPMDASKIMWLLYEHPEISFSDVREKFFDIRKRAFKIPPLGKKAKLVCIPTSSGTGSEVTPFAVITDHKTGYKYPITDYALTPSVAIVDPVLARTQPRKLASDAGFDALTHAFEAYVSVYANDFTDGMALHAAKLVWDNLAESVNGEPGEEKTRAQEKMHNAATMAGMAFGSAFLGMCHGMAHTIGALCHVAHGRTNSILLPYVIRYNGSVPEEPTSWPKYNKYIAPERYQEIAK
;
A
#
# COMPACT_ATOMS: atom_id res chain seq x y z
N THR A 1 -6.39 5.63 -11.58
CA THR A 1 -7.12 5.39 -10.33
C THR A 1 -8.59 5.70 -10.54
N TYR A 2 -9.47 4.79 -10.14
CA TYR A 2 -10.92 5.00 -10.05
C TYR A 2 -11.27 5.18 -8.58
N PHE A 3 -12.05 6.19 -8.24
CA PHE A 3 -12.35 6.52 -6.84
C PHE A 3 -13.77 7.09 -6.73
N GLU A 4 -14.69 6.28 -6.26
CA GLU A 4 -16.06 6.66 -5.88
C GLU A 4 -16.73 5.51 -5.15
N PRO A 5 -17.84 5.72 -4.44
CA PRO A 5 -18.64 4.63 -3.92
C PRO A 5 -19.10 3.68 -5.05
N ASN A 6 -18.90 2.39 -4.84
CA ASN A 6 -19.10 1.31 -5.80
C ASN A 6 -18.20 1.39 -7.06
N ALA A 7 -16.99 1.92 -6.93
CA ALA A 7 -16.01 1.98 -8.02
C ALA A 7 -15.64 0.59 -8.58
N ILE A 8 -15.85 -0.50 -7.83
CA ILE A 8 -15.66 -1.87 -8.35
C ILE A 8 -16.45 -2.15 -9.64
N LYS A 9 -17.53 -1.42 -9.91
CA LYS A 9 -18.29 -1.54 -11.17
C LYS A 9 -17.43 -1.32 -12.42
N TYR A 10 -16.35 -0.55 -12.33
CA TYR A 10 -15.42 -0.33 -13.45
C TYR A 10 -14.75 -1.61 -13.95
N LEU A 11 -14.70 -2.68 -13.15
CA LEU A 11 -14.28 -4.00 -13.61
C LEU A 11 -15.13 -4.54 -14.76
N ARG A 12 -16.40 -4.09 -14.90
CA ARG A 12 -17.31 -4.51 -15.98
C ARG A 12 -16.80 -4.06 -17.34
N ASP A 13 -16.29 -2.83 -17.42
CA ASP A 13 -15.97 -2.17 -18.67
C ASP A 13 -14.46 -2.10 -18.93
N MET A 14 -13.65 -2.57 -17.98
CA MET A 14 -12.19 -2.57 -18.10
C MET A 14 -11.77 -3.49 -19.25
N TYR A 15 -11.04 -2.94 -20.25
CA TYR A 15 -10.59 -3.68 -21.40
C TYR A 15 -9.65 -4.83 -21.05
N GLY A 16 -9.75 -5.95 -21.80
CA GLY A 16 -8.77 -7.05 -21.78
C GLY A 16 -8.79 -7.87 -20.49
N ILE A 17 -9.96 -8.17 -19.92
CA ILE A 17 -10.10 -9.15 -18.84
C ILE A 17 -10.82 -10.39 -19.42
N GLU A 18 -10.10 -11.48 -19.55
CA GLU A 18 -10.63 -12.79 -19.98
C GLU A 18 -10.29 -13.88 -18.96
N LYS A 19 -9.11 -13.81 -18.34
CA LYS A 19 -8.61 -14.75 -17.32
C LYS A 19 -8.11 -13.97 -16.10
N ALA A 20 -8.90 -13.92 -15.05
CA ALA A 20 -8.56 -13.16 -13.84
C ALA A 20 -8.11 -14.06 -12.69
N VAL A 21 -7.04 -13.69 -11.98
CA VAL A 21 -6.71 -14.23 -10.67
C VAL A 21 -7.06 -13.21 -9.60
N ILE A 22 -7.91 -13.61 -8.65
CA ILE A 22 -8.24 -12.79 -7.48
C ILE A 22 -7.34 -13.21 -6.34
N VAL A 23 -6.54 -12.28 -5.81
CA VAL A 23 -5.61 -12.53 -4.70
C VAL A 23 -6.12 -11.80 -3.46
N CYS A 24 -6.36 -12.54 -2.38
CA CYS A 24 -6.91 -12.01 -1.15
C CYS A 24 -6.47 -12.85 0.06
N ASP A 25 -6.90 -12.43 1.24
CA ASP A 25 -6.93 -13.26 2.44
C ASP A 25 -8.32 -13.88 2.66
N LYS A 26 -8.41 -14.87 3.55
CA LYS A 26 -9.67 -15.57 3.85
C LYS A 26 -10.76 -14.65 4.44
N VAL A 27 -10.38 -13.56 5.08
CA VAL A 27 -11.35 -12.63 5.67
C VAL A 27 -12.14 -11.93 4.56
N MET A 28 -11.51 -11.64 3.41
CA MET A 28 -12.20 -11.03 2.26
C MET A 28 -13.29 -11.94 1.68
N GLU A 29 -13.07 -13.25 1.67
CA GLU A 29 -14.10 -14.22 1.29
C GLU A 29 -15.23 -14.24 2.32
N GLN A 30 -14.90 -14.36 3.61
CA GLN A 30 -15.88 -14.43 4.70
C GLN A 30 -16.78 -13.19 4.78
N LEU A 31 -16.24 -12.03 4.43
CA LEU A 31 -16.98 -10.76 4.35
C LEU A 31 -17.79 -10.60 3.05
N GLY A 32 -17.73 -11.57 2.13
CA GLY A 32 -18.42 -11.52 0.84
C GLY A 32 -17.87 -10.45 -0.11
N ILE A 33 -16.66 -9.93 0.14
CA ILE A 33 -16.03 -8.92 -0.73
C ILE A 33 -15.58 -9.56 -2.03
N VAL A 34 -15.06 -10.77 -1.98
CA VAL A 34 -14.66 -11.53 -3.18
C VAL A 34 -15.87 -11.79 -4.08
N ASP A 35 -17.03 -12.13 -3.51
CA ASP A 35 -18.27 -12.34 -4.27
C ASP A 35 -18.70 -11.06 -5.02
N LYS A 36 -18.56 -9.89 -4.40
CA LYS A 36 -18.84 -8.61 -5.07
C LYS A 36 -17.95 -8.39 -6.28
N ILE A 37 -16.66 -8.79 -6.21
CA ILE A 37 -15.73 -8.71 -7.34
C ILE A 37 -16.15 -9.70 -8.44
N ILE A 38 -16.45 -10.94 -8.06
CA ILE A 38 -16.91 -11.98 -8.99
C ILE A 38 -18.18 -11.54 -9.72
N ASP A 39 -19.12 -10.90 -9.03
CA ASP A 39 -20.35 -10.39 -9.64
C ASP A 39 -20.06 -9.32 -10.70
N GLN A 40 -19.05 -8.46 -10.50
CA GLN A 40 -18.64 -7.52 -11.53
C GLN A 40 -18.02 -8.24 -12.75
N LEU A 41 -17.21 -9.27 -12.51
CA LEU A 41 -16.62 -10.08 -13.60
C LEU A 41 -17.69 -10.86 -14.38
N ARG A 42 -18.70 -11.39 -13.70
CA ARG A 42 -19.85 -12.09 -14.34
C ARG A 42 -20.76 -11.17 -15.11
N ALA A 43 -20.88 -9.91 -14.68
CA ALA A 43 -21.72 -8.89 -15.32
C ALA A 43 -21.10 -8.32 -16.62
N ARG A 44 -19.91 -8.74 -17.01
CA ARG A 44 -19.26 -8.33 -18.25
C ARG A 44 -19.97 -8.87 -19.49
N SER A 45 -19.81 -8.18 -20.61
CA SER A 45 -20.31 -8.64 -21.91
C SER A 45 -19.56 -9.87 -22.46
N ASN A 46 -18.28 -10.04 -22.07
CA ASN A 46 -17.48 -11.20 -22.39
C ASN A 46 -17.43 -12.17 -21.19
N ARG A 47 -17.31 -13.47 -21.49
CA ARG A 47 -17.11 -14.47 -20.45
C ARG A 47 -15.70 -14.35 -19.87
N VAL A 48 -15.61 -14.26 -18.53
CA VAL A 48 -14.35 -14.26 -17.80
C VAL A 48 -14.23 -15.58 -17.03
N THR A 49 -13.08 -16.22 -17.16
CA THR A 49 -12.69 -17.32 -16.26
C THR A 49 -11.86 -16.74 -15.13
N PHE A 50 -12.00 -17.28 -13.92
CA PHE A 50 -11.22 -16.78 -12.78
C PHE A 50 -10.77 -17.90 -11.84
N ARG A 51 -9.69 -17.63 -11.12
CA ARG A 51 -9.18 -18.42 -9.99
C ARG A 51 -9.04 -17.50 -8.78
N ILE A 52 -9.03 -18.10 -7.59
CA ILE A 52 -8.87 -17.37 -6.32
C ILE A 52 -7.64 -17.91 -5.61
N ILE A 53 -6.80 -16.99 -5.14
CA ILE A 53 -5.71 -17.21 -4.18
C ILE A 53 -6.15 -16.54 -2.89
N ASP A 54 -6.67 -17.32 -1.93
CA ASP A 54 -7.29 -16.88 -0.68
C ASP A 54 -6.40 -17.06 0.56
N TYR A 55 -5.18 -17.52 0.33
CA TYR A 55 -4.28 -17.94 1.40
C TYR A 55 -3.16 -16.93 1.72
N VAL A 56 -3.32 -15.68 1.34
CA VAL A 56 -2.35 -14.66 1.72
C VAL A 56 -2.49 -14.34 3.20
N GLU A 57 -1.44 -14.63 3.96
CA GLU A 57 -1.37 -14.33 5.38
C GLU A 57 -0.98 -12.86 5.64
N PRO A 58 -1.28 -12.32 6.83
CA PRO A 58 -0.69 -11.07 7.27
C PRO A 58 0.85 -11.16 7.21
N GLU A 59 1.50 -10.13 6.66
CA GLU A 59 2.95 -10.15 6.42
C GLU A 59 3.37 -11.30 5.48
N PRO A 60 3.01 -11.22 4.20
CA PRO A 60 3.10 -12.33 3.27
C PRO A 60 4.51 -12.89 3.16
N SER A 61 4.60 -14.22 3.10
CA SER A 61 5.86 -14.95 3.05
C SER A 61 6.40 -15.09 1.63
N VAL A 62 7.70 -15.41 1.56
CA VAL A 62 8.36 -15.81 0.31
C VAL A 62 7.66 -17.02 -0.30
N GLU A 63 7.34 -18.00 0.52
CA GLU A 63 6.67 -19.24 0.12
C GLU A 63 5.28 -18.96 -0.51
N THR A 64 4.52 -18.03 0.08
CA THR A 64 3.21 -17.63 -0.44
C THR A 64 3.31 -16.98 -1.82
N VAL A 65 4.27 -16.08 -2.02
CA VAL A 65 4.40 -15.40 -3.33
C VAL A 65 4.94 -16.33 -4.40
N GLU A 66 5.88 -17.21 -4.08
CA GLU A 66 6.40 -18.21 -5.02
C GLU A 66 5.31 -19.21 -5.43
N ARG A 67 4.52 -19.70 -4.49
CA ARG A 67 3.38 -20.60 -4.74
C ARG A 67 2.33 -19.94 -5.63
N GLY A 68 1.97 -18.68 -5.36
CA GLY A 68 1.01 -17.94 -6.18
C GLY A 68 1.49 -17.72 -7.60
N ALA A 69 2.77 -17.33 -7.78
CA ALA A 69 3.38 -17.17 -9.09
C ALA A 69 3.47 -18.49 -9.87
N ALA A 70 3.79 -19.59 -9.19
CA ALA A 70 3.82 -20.93 -9.83
C ALA A 70 2.43 -21.33 -10.35
N MET A 71 1.38 -21.17 -9.56
CA MET A 71 0.00 -21.42 -9.98
C MET A 71 -0.38 -20.59 -11.21
N MET A 72 0.01 -19.31 -11.23
CA MET A 72 -0.25 -18.44 -12.37
C MET A 72 0.48 -18.92 -13.64
N ARG A 73 1.72 -19.40 -13.53
CA ARG A 73 2.50 -19.85 -14.69
C ARG A 73 2.07 -21.22 -15.24
N GLU A 74 1.78 -22.14 -14.34
CA GLU A 74 1.69 -23.56 -14.68
C GLU A 74 0.26 -24.03 -14.88
N GLU A 75 -0.71 -23.35 -14.23
CA GLU A 75 -2.08 -23.86 -14.20
C GLU A 75 -3.11 -22.93 -14.85
N PHE A 76 -2.88 -21.60 -14.86
CA PHE A 76 -3.95 -20.70 -15.24
C PHE A 76 -3.60 -19.61 -16.25
N GLU A 77 -2.40 -19.05 -16.24
CA GLU A 77 -1.93 -17.97 -17.15
C GLU A 77 -2.91 -16.78 -17.24
N PRO A 78 -3.09 -16.01 -16.15
CA PRO A 78 -4.01 -14.88 -16.12
C PRO A 78 -3.52 -13.71 -17.00
N ASP A 79 -4.46 -12.97 -17.59
CA ASP A 79 -4.23 -11.64 -18.19
C ASP A 79 -4.45 -10.50 -17.18
N THR A 80 -5.07 -10.79 -16.05
CA THR A 80 -5.40 -9.82 -15.02
C THR A 80 -5.24 -10.43 -13.64
N ILE A 81 -4.48 -9.74 -12.77
CA ILE A 81 -4.34 -10.06 -11.35
C ILE A 81 -5.13 -9.00 -10.60
N ILE A 82 -6.10 -9.41 -9.78
CA ILE A 82 -6.95 -8.52 -8.98
C ILE A 82 -6.60 -8.76 -7.51
N ALA A 83 -5.84 -7.85 -6.92
CA ALA A 83 -5.51 -7.88 -5.51
C ALA A 83 -6.60 -7.17 -4.70
N VAL A 84 -7.21 -7.87 -3.74
CA VAL A 84 -8.30 -7.35 -2.91
C VAL A 84 -7.97 -7.54 -1.44
N GLY A 85 -7.94 -6.44 -0.68
CA GLY A 85 -7.65 -6.52 0.75
C GLY A 85 -6.87 -5.32 1.29
N GLY A 86 -6.15 -5.53 2.37
CA GLY A 86 -5.19 -4.57 2.90
C GLY A 86 -3.85 -4.61 2.16
N GLY A 87 -2.78 -4.12 2.80
CA GLY A 87 -1.44 -4.12 2.21
C GLY A 87 -0.93 -5.52 1.85
N SER A 88 -1.18 -6.53 2.69
CA SER A 88 -0.61 -7.88 2.50
C SER A 88 -1.00 -8.54 1.18
N PRO A 89 -2.29 -8.64 0.78
CA PRO A 89 -2.65 -9.17 -0.53
C PRO A 89 -2.08 -8.36 -1.70
N MET A 90 -2.01 -7.02 -1.56
CA MET A 90 -1.47 -6.17 -2.62
C MET A 90 0.04 -6.34 -2.76
N ASP A 91 0.79 -6.38 -1.67
CA ASP A 91 2.23 -6.58 -1.66
C ASP A 91 2.60 -7.97 -2.20
N ALA A 92 1.88 -9.02 -1.75
CA ALA A 92 2.04 -10.35 -2.29
C ALA A 92 1.78 -10.38 -3.80
N SER A 93 0.71 -9.72 -4.26
CA SER A 93 0.36 -9.68 -5.69
C SER A 93 1.40 -9.00 -6.55
N LYS A 94 2.06 -7.94 -6.06
CA LYS A 94 3.15 -7.27 -6.79
C LYS A 94 4.32 -8.21 -7.04
N ILE A 95 4.70 -9.01 -6.04
CA ILE A 95 5.79 -9.96 -6.19
C ILE A 95 5.35 -11.19 -6.98
N MET A 96 4.13 -11.70 -6.78
CA MET A 96 3.56 -12.74 -7.64
C MET A 96 3.54 -12.31 -9.11
N TRP A 97 3.15 -11.07 -9.40
CA TRP A 97 3.14 -10.48 -10.73
C TRP A 97 4.54 -10.45 -11.36
N LEU A 98 5.55 -9.98 -10.60
CA LEU A 98 6.94 -9.99 -11.02
C LEU A 98 7.40 -11.41 -11.38
N LEU A 99 7.24 -12.36 -10.46
CA LEU A 99 7.70 -13.74 -10.66
C LEU A 99 6.89 -14.49 -11.73
N TYR A 100 5.64 -14.09 -11.98
CA TYR A 100 4.82 -14.61 -13.06
C TYR A 100 5.31 -14.15 -14.45
N GLU A 101 5.57 -12.85 -14.60
CA GLU A 101 6.04 -12.31 -15.88
C GLU A 101 7.49 -12.65 -16.20
N HIS A 102 8.33 -12.76 -15.15
CA HIS A 102 9.77 -12.95 -15.22
C HIS A 102 10.21 -14.17 -14.39
N PRO A 103 9.95 -15.39 -14.88
CA PRO A 103 10.29 -16.62 -14.16
C PRO A 103 11.79 -16.86 -14.00
N GLU A 104 12.62 -16.14 -14.74
CA GLU A 104 14.08 -16.14 -14.60
C GLU A 104 14.55 -15.39 -13.33
N ILE A 105 13.68 -14.59 -12.70
CA ILE A 105 13.98 -13.85 -11.50
C ILE A 105 13.53 -14.65 -10.27
N SER A 106 14.44 -14.87 -9.33
CA SER A 106 14.12 -15.44 -8.03
C SER A 106 13.86 -14.35 -6.98
N PHE A 107 13.17 -14.71 -5.89
CA PHE A 107 13.04 -13.80 -4.76
C PHE A 107 14.40 -13.39 -4.18
N SER A 108 15.39 -14.29 -4.20
CA SER A 108 16.77 -13.99 -3.76
C SER A 108 17.39 -12.87 -4.57
N ASP A 109 17.12 -12.79 -5.86
CA ASP A 109 17.62 -11.71 -6.71
C ASP A 109 17.00 -10.37 -6.33
N VAL A 110 15.77 -10.34 -5.91
CA VAL A 110 15.04 -9.11 -5.57
C VAL A 110 15.44 -8.60 -4.19
N ARG A 111 15.66 -9.47 -3.20
CA ARG A 111 15.98 -9.10 -1.81
C ARG A 111 17.35 -8.44 -1.63
N GLU A 112 18.35 -8.81 -2.42
CA GLU A 112 19.73 -8.33 -2.27
C GLU A 112 19.92 -6.85 -2.65
N LYS A 113 18.90 -6.19 -3.13
CA LYS A 113 18.98 -4.92 -3.85
C LYS A 113 18.61 -3.69 -3.06
N PHE A 114 18.18 -3.88 -1.83
CA PHE A 114 17.64 -2.79 -1.01
C PHE A 114 18.69 -1.91 -0.31
N PHE A 115 19.94 -2.34 -0.22
CA PHE A 115 20.94 -1.67 0.61
C PHE A 115 21.42 -0.29 0.11
N ASP A 116 21.16 0.07 -1.14
CA ASP A 116 21.45 1.42 -1.60
C ASP A 116 20.51 1.84 -2.74
N ILE A 117 19.53 2.69 -2.42
CA ILE A 117 18.61 3.31 -3.40
C ILE A 117 19.36 3.95 -4.57
N ARG A 118 20.59 4.41 -4.34
CA ARG A 118 21.46 5.07 -5.33
C ARG A 118 22.18 4.09 -6.23
N LYS A 119 22.47 2.90 -5.71
CA LYS A 119 23.16 1.82 -6.43
C LYS A 119 22.15 0.74 -6.77
N ARG A 120 21.20 1.03 -7.64
CA ARG A 120 20.29 0.00 -8.17
C ARG A 120 21.12 -1.11 -8.85
N ALA A 121 21.60 -2.05 -8.05
CA ALA A 121 22.35 -3.21 -8.53
C ALA A 121 21.49 -4.10 -9.45
N PHE A 122 20.16 -3.98 -9.31
CA PHE A 122 19.19 -4.67 -10.15
C PHE A 122 18.01 -3.73 -10.46
N LYS A 123 17.56 -3.75 -11.66
CA LYS A 123 16.36 -3.08 -12.12
C LYS A 123 15.31 -4.15 -12.44
N ILE A 124 14.16 -4.06 -11.81
CA ILE A 124 13.02 -4.90 -12.16
C ILE A 124 12.65 -4.60 -13.62
N PRO A 125 12.52 -5.62 -14.47
CA PRO A 125 12.06 -5.42 -15.85
C PRO A 125 10.65 -4.80 -15.89
N PRO A 126 10.25 -4.15 -16.99
CA PRO A 126 8.89 -3.64 -17.14
C PRO A 126 7.87 -4.76 -17.03
N LEU A 127 6.86 -4.55 -16.18
CA LEU A 127 5.73 -5.46 -15.99
C LEU A 127 4.50 -5.02 -16.80
N GLY A 128 3.49 -5.88 -16.87
CA GLY A 128 2.22 -5.58 -17.56
C GLY A 128 2.16 -6.09 -19.00
N LYS A 129 3.07 -6.98 -19.41
CA LYS A 129 3.05 -7.59 -20.74
C LYS A 129 2.15 -8.82 -20.80
N LYS A 130 2.18 -9.68 -19.77
CA LYS A 130 1.34 -10.87 -19.67
C LYS A 130 0.05 -10.57 -18.93
N ALA A 131 0.13 -9.82 -17.82
CA ALA A 131 -1.02 -9.49 -17.00
C ALA A 131 -0.93 -8.06 -16.47
N LYS A 132 -2.08 -7.41 -16.34
CA LYS A 132 -2.18 -6.16 -15.58
C LYS A 132 -2.48 -6.46 -14.11
N LEU A 133 -1.94 -5.65 -13.22
CA LEU A 133 -2.25 -5.70 -11.80
C LEU A 133 -3.30 -4.62 -11.46
N VAL A 134 -4.44 -5.06 -10.93
CA VAL A 134 -5.52 -4.21 -10.41
C VAL A 134 -5.55 -4.36 -8.90
N CYS A 135 -5.37 -3.26 -8.17
CA CYS A 135 -5.43 -3.27 -6.70
C CYS A 135 -6.70 -2.60 -6.20
N ILE A 136 -7.38 -3.27 -5.26
CA ILE A 136 -8.66 -2.84 -4.66
C ILE A 136 -8.47 -2.82 -3.14
N PRO A 137 -8.12 -1.68 -2.52
CA PRO A 137 -7.91 -1.60 -1.09
C PRO A 137 -9.22 -1.73 -0.33
N THR A 138 -9.17 -2.45 0.79
CA THR A 138 -10.26 -2.59 1.77
C THR A 138 -9.88 -2.04 3.13
N SER A 139 -8.68 -1.46 3.25
CA SER A 139 -8.19 -0.74 4.42
C SER A 139 -7.77 0.68 4.03
N SER A 140 -7.92 1.61 4.97
CA SER A 140 -7.62 3.03 4.75
C SER A 140 -6.31 3.40 5.46
N GLY A 141 -5.17 2.91 4.94
CA GLY A 141 -3.88 3.10 5.60
C GLY A 141 -2.68 3.00 4.67
N THR A 142 -2.40 1.83 4.12
CA THR A 142 -1.13 1.52 3.47
C THR A 142 -0.86 2.25 2.16
N GLY A 143 -1.90 2.60 1.39
CA GLY A 143 -1.74 3.17 0.05
C GLY A 143 -1.04 2.22 -0.95
N SER A 144 -0.96 0.90 -0.65
CA SER A 144 -0.22 -0.05 -1.49
C SER A 144 -0.77 -0.13 -2.91
N GLU A 145 -2.03 0.20 -3.14
CA GLU A 145 -2.68 0.24 -4.46
C GLU A 145 -2.06 1.25 -5.44
N VAL A 146 -1.29 2.21 -4.95
CA VAL A 146 -0.67 3.27 -5.77
C VAL A 146 0.84 3.40 -5.57
N THR A 147 1.46 2.50 -4.80
CA THR A 147 2.88 2.61 -4.45
C THR A 147 3.75 1.56 -5.13
N PRO A 148 5.03 1.87 -5.36
CA PRO A 148 6.02 0.95 -5.93
C PRO A 148 6.66 0.01 -4.88
N PHE A 149 6.06 -0.12 -3.69
CA PHE A 149 6.60 -0.88 -2.57
C PHE A 149 5.88 -2.20 -2.39
N ALA A 150 6.60 -3.23 -1.93
CA ALA A 150 6.06 -4.48 -1.43
C ALA A 150 6.92 -4.97 -0.26
N VAL A 151 6.30 -5.35 0.85
CA VAL A 151 7.00 -5.91 2.02
C VAL A 151 6.71 -7.40 2.12
N ILE A 152 7.76 -8.20 1.98
CA ILE A 152 7.66 -9.67 2.05
C ILE A 152 8.52 -10.17 3.23
N THR A 153 7.98 -11.13 3.96
CA THR A 153 8.63 -11.71 5.14
C THR A 153 9.29 -13.05 4.77
N ASP A 154 10.54 -13.20 5.10
CA ASP A 154 11.22 -14.51 5.07
C ASP A 154 11.10 -15.14 6.45
N HIS A 155 10.19 -16.11 6.59
CA HIS A 155 9.94 -16.78 7.87
C HIS A 155 11.14 -17.63 8.34
N LYS A 156 12.07 -17.99 7.45
CA LYS A 156 13.28 -18.75 7.83
C LYS A 156 14.27 -17.88 8.57
N THR A 157 14.36 -16.62 8.19
CA THR A 157 15.30 -15.66 8.78
C THR A 157 14.63 -14.68 9.73
N GLY A 158 13.29 -14.55 9.69
CA GLY A 158 12.52 -13.57 10.43
C GLY A 158 12.65 -12.14 9.88
N TYR A 159 13.32 -11.96 8.74
CA TYR A 159 13.50 -10.63 8.15
C TYR A 159 12.35 -10.23 7.25
N LYS A 160 11.98 -8.93 7.34
CA LYS A 160 11.07 -8.28 6.40
C LYS A 160 11.90 -7.56 5.33
N TYR A 161 11.63 -7.89 4.08
CA TYR A 161 12.28 -7.29 2.92
C TYR A 161 11.35 -6.27 2.27
N PRO A 162 11.57 -4.97 2.46
CA PRO A 162 10.89 -3.94 1.69
C PRO A 162 11.52 -3.88 0.30
N ILE A 163 10.76 -4.28 -0.70
CA ILE A 163 11.17 -4.27 -2.11
C ILE A 163 10.59 -3.02 -2.74
N THR A 164 11.42 -2.29 -3.47
CA THR A 164 11.03 -1.02 -4.09
C THR A 164 11.52 -0.92 -5.52
N ASP A 165 10.59 -0.84 -6.46
CA ASP A 165 10.85 -0.47 -7.85
C ASP A 165 9.58 0.08 -8.48
N TYR A 166 9.69 1.16 -9.26
CA TYR A 166 8.53 1.75 -9.94
C TYR A 166 7.79 0.77 -10.86
N ALA A 167 8.45 -0.27 -11.36
CA ALA A 167 7.82 -1.32 -12.13
C ALA A 167 6.75 -2.10 -11.33
N LEU A 168 6.83 -2.13 -9.99
CA LEU A 168 5.85 -2.77 -9.11
C LEU A 168 4.58 -1.93 -8.88
N THR A 169 4.53 -0.70 -9.39
CA THR A 169 3.34 0.14 -9.26
C THR A 169 2.16 -0.53 -9.98
N PRO A 170 1.02 -0.75 -9.30
CA PRO A 170 -0.14 -1.37 -9.92
C PRO A 170 -0.60 -0.64 -11.18
N SER A 171 -1.06 -1.39 -12.18
CA SER A 171 -1.58 -0.82 -13.43
C SER A 171 -2.85 -0.01 -13.20
N VAL A 172 -3.69 -0.46 -12.25
CA VAL A 172 -4.97 0.17 -11.91
C VAL A 172 -5.19 0.08 -10.41
N ALA A 173 -5.65 1.18 -9.81
CA ALA A 173 -6.19 1.23 -8.46
C ALA A 173 -7.70 1.52 -8.53
N ILE A 174 -8.50 0.72 -7.81
CA ILE A 174 -9.94 0.93 -7.64
C ILE A 174 -10.21 1.21 -6.17
N VAL A 175 -10.34 2.47 -5.84
CA VAL A 175 -10.51 2.99 -4.47
C VAL A 175 -12.01 3.11 -4.20
N ASP A 176 -12.60 2.04 -3.66
CA ASP A 176 -14.03 1.96 -3.37
C ASP A 176 -14.27 2.03 -1.85
N PRO A 177 -14.69 3.18 -1.31
CA PRO A 177 -14.84 3.36 0.13
C PRO A 177 -15.90 2.45 0.75
N VAL A 178 -16.83 1.89 -0.05
CA VAL A 178 -17.85 0.95 0.44
C VAL A 178 -17.19 -0.34 0.95
N LEU A 179 -16.08 -0.76 0.36
CA LEU A 179 -15.36 -1.97 0.78
C LEU A 179 -14.58 -1.78 2.08
N ALA A 180 -14.14 -0.56 2.37
CA ALA A 180 -13.40 -0.24 3.59
C ALA A 180 -14.30 -0.04 4.83
N ARG A 181 -15.62 0.07 4.68
CA ARG A 181 -16.56 0.32 5.78
C ARG A 181 -16.65 -0.82 6.79
N THR A 182 -16.32 -2.04 6.38
CA THR A 182 -16.34 -3.24 7.24
C THR A 182 -15.09 -3.38 8.09
N GLN A 183 -14.15 -2.46 7.99
CA GLN A 183 -12.89 -2.50 8.72
C GLN A 183 -13.15 -2.42 10.24
N PRO A 184 -12.62 -3.37 11.05
CA PRO A 184 -12.77 -3.33 12.49
C PRO A 184 -12.15 -2.05 13.09
N ARG A 185 -12.77 -1.51 14.14
CA ARG A 185 -12.38 -0.26 14.79
C ARG A 185 -10.88 -0.17 15.10
N LYS A 186 -10.29 -1.23 15.64
CA LYS A 186 -8.85 -1.28 15.94
C LYS A 186 -8.00 -1.15 14.69
N LEU A 187 -8.36 -1.89 13.64
CA LEU A 187 -7.65 -1.84 12.35
C LEU A 187 -7.83 -0.47 11.69
N ALA A 188 -9.03 0.11 11.73
CA ALA A 188 -9.29 1.44 11.19
C ALA A 188 -8.44 2.53 11.86
N SER A 189 -8.29 2.44 13.20
CA SER A 189 -7.43 3.36 13.95
C SER A 189 -5.95 3.17 13.60
N ASP A 190 -5.44 1.94 13.64
CA ASP A 190 -4.05 1.66 13.34
C ASP A 190 -3.70 2.07 11.88
N ALA A 191 -4.58 1.76 10.92
CA ALA A 191 -4.41 2.13 9.52
C ALA A 191 -4.49 3.65 9.29
N GLY A 192 -5.39 4.34 9.99
CA GLY A 192 -5.51 5.79 9.87
C GLY A 192 -4.28 6.54 10.39
N PHE A 193 -3.69 6.07 11.50
CA PHE A 193 -2.42 6.63 11.99
C PHE A 193 -1.25 6.28 11.06
N ASP A 194 -1.30 5.15 10.38
CA ASP A 194 -0.33 4.80 9.34
C ASP A 194 -0.41 5.80 8.18
N ALA A 195 -1.60 6.07 7.66
CA ALA A 195 -1.83 7.07 6.62
C ALA A 195 -1.37 8.48 7.05
N LEU A 196 -1.60 8.87 8.32
CA LEU A 196 -1.10 10.12 8.85
C LEU A 196 0.43 10.17 8.84
N THR A 197 1.07 9.09 9.27
CA THR A 197 2.53 8.98 9.31
C THR A 197 3.12 9.02 7.90
N HIS A 198 2.50 8.34 6.93
CA HIS A 198 2.86 8.43 5.52
C HIS A 198 2.84 9.87 5.01
N ALA A 199 1.76 10.60 5.29
CA ALA A 199 1.62 11.98 4.87
C ALA A 199 2.67 12.90 5.51
N PHE A 200 2.91 12.77 6.82
CA PHE A 200 3.91 13.55 7.54
C PHE A 200 5.31 13.27 7.03
N GLU A 201 5.71 12.01 6.91
CA GLU A 201 7.05 11.65 6.47
C GLU A 201 7.28 12.00 5.00
N ALA A 202 6.29 11.82 4.13
CA ALA A 202 6.39 12.27 2.74
C ALA A 202 6.60 13.77 2.64
N TYR A 203 5.88 14.56 3.45
CA TYR A 203 5.99 16.02 3.42
C TYR A 203 7.33 16.54 3.92
N VAL A 204 7.92 15.92 4.94
CA VAL A 204 9.24 16.34 5.48
C VAL A 204 10.40 15.60 4.84
N SER A 205 10.15 14.74 3.87
CA SER A 205 11.17 13.99 3.16
C SER A 205 12.13 14.90 2.40
N VAL A 206 13.38 14.49 2.31
CA VAL A 206 14.38 15.14 1.46
C VAL A 206 14.12 14.99 -0.05
N TYR A 207 13.20 14.10 -0.43
CA TYR A 207 12.73 13.90 -1.81
C TYR A 207 11.38 14.57 -2.09
N ALA A 208 10.83 15.29 -1.10
CA ALA A 208 9.59 16.03 -1.24
C ALA A 208 9.68 17.07 -2.38
N ASN A 209 8.58 17.29 -3.05
CA ASN A 209 8.46 18.23 -4.17
C ASN A 209 7.01 18.74 -4.25
N ASP A 210 6.77 19.76 -5.09
CA ASP A 210 5.46 20.43 -5.19
C ASP A 210 4.28 19.47 -5.40
N PHE A 211 4.47 18.38 -6.15
CA PHE A 211 3.41 17.39 -6.38
C PHE A 211 3.14 16.55 -5.12
N THR A 212 4.20 16.04 -4.50
CA THR A 212 4.08 15.24 -3.27
C THR A 212 3.61 16.07 -2.10
N ASP A 213 4.02 17.33 -2.02
CA ASP A 213 3.64 18.27 -0.97
C ASP A 213 2.13 18.55 -0.96
N GLY A 214 1.55 18.83 -2.14
CA GLY A 214 0.12 19.06 -2.26
C GLY A 214 -0.71 17.84 -1.82
N MET A 215 -0.28 16.63 -2.19
CA MET A 215 -0.96 15.39 -1.81
C MET A 215 -0.77 15.09 -0.32
N ALA A 216 0.45 15.23 0.21
CA ALA A 216 0.77 14.93 1.60
C ALA A 216 0.04 15.87 2.58
N LEU A 217 0.07 17.18 2.36
CA LEU A 217 -0.63 18.14 3.20
C LEU A 217 -2.15 17.90 3.20
N HIS A 218 -2.72 17.67 2.02
CA HIS A 218 -4.15 17.42 1.94
C HIS A 218 -4.53 16.09 2.59
N ALA A 219 -3.73 15.05 2.40
CA ALA A 219 -3.94 13.77 3.08
C ALA A 219 -3.85 13.91 4.59
N ALA A 220 -2.83 14.61 5.13
CA ALA A 220 -2.69 14.87 6.55
C ALA A 220 -3.92 15.56 7.13
N LYS A 221 -4.41 16.62 6.45
CA LYS A 221 -5.63 17.33 6.85
C LYS A 221 -6.86 16.43 6.83
N LEU A 222 -7.05 15.64 5.78
CA LEU A 222 -8.18 14.71 5.70
C LEU A 222 -8.16 13.69 6.83
N VAL A 223 -6.99 13.13 7.17
CA VAL A 223 -6.85 12.20 8.30
C VAL A 223 -7.17 12.91 9.61
N TRP A 224 -6.59 14.08 9.83
CA TRP A 224 -6.80 14.85 11.06
C TRP A 224 -8.29 15.16 11.30
N ASP A 225 -8.98 15.62 10.28
CA ASP A 225 -10.38 16.04 10.37
C ASP A 225 -11.36 14.85 10.50
N ASN A 226 -10.99 13.64 10.03
CA ASN A 226 -11.95 12.56 9.85
C ASN A 226 -11.63 11.28 10.64
N LEU A 227 -10.39 11.07 11.12
CA LEU A 227 -10.01 9.81 11.76
C LEU A 227 -10.87 9.49 12.98
N ALA A 228 -11.07 10.47 13.87
CA ALA A 228 -11.83 10.28 15.09
C ALA A 228 -13.28 9.86 14.79
N GLU A 229 -13.95 10.55 13.87
CA GLU A 229 -15.32 10.26 13.45
C GLU A 229 -15.41 8.92 12.71
N SER A 230 -14.48 8.61 11.82
CA SER A 230 -14.47 7.34 11.07
C SER A 230 -14.35 6.12 11.98
N VAL A 231 -13.64 6.24 13.11
CA VAL A 231 -13.37 5.15 14.07
C VAL A 231 -14.44 5.09 15.16
N ASN A 232 -14.83 6.24 15.75
CA ASN A 232 -15.64 6.32 16.95
C ASN A 232 -17.07 6.84 16.73
N GLY A 233 -17.35 7.42 15.56
CA GLY A 233 -18.67 7.97 15.23
C GLY A 233 -19.78 6.92 15.29
N GLU A 234 -21.00 7.37 15.52
CA GLU A 234 -22.18 6.53 15.46
C GLU A 234 -22.52 6.15 14.00
N PRO A 235 -23.11 4.99 13.75
CA PRO A 235 -23.54 4.63 12.40
C PRO A 235 -24.48 5.68 11.79
N GLY A 236 -24.05 6.26 10.65
CA GLY A 236 -24.79 7.32 9.99
C GLY A 236 -24.03 7.93 8.81
N GLU A 237 -24.60 9.01 8.25
CA GLU A 237 -24.02 9.69 7.09
C GLU A 237 -22.68 10.33 7.42
N GLU A 238 -22.52 10.90 8.61
CA GLU A 238 -21.31 11.58 9.04
C GLU A 238 -20.13 10.60 9.12
N LYS A 239 -20.32 9.47 9.82
CA LYS A 239 -19.33 8.40 9.87
C LYS A 239 -19.02 7.85 8.48
N THR A 240 -20.02 7.63 7.65
CA THR A 240 -19.86 7.14 6.26
C THR A 240 -18.98 8.09 5.45
N ARG A 241 -19.24 9.40 5.56
CA ARG A 241 -18.44 10.44 4.92
C ARG A 241 -17.02 10.49 5.44
N ALA A 242 -16.84 10.38 6.77
CA ALA A 242 -15.52 10.34 7.38
C ALA A 242 -14.72 9.12 6.91
N GLN A 243 -15.33 7.94 6.82
CA GLN A 243 -14.69 6.72 6.28
C GLN A 243 -14.28 6.88 4.82
N GLU A 244 -15.11 7.53 3.98
CA GLU A 244 -14.73 7.85 2.60
C GLU A 244 -13.54 8.79 2.54
N LYS A 245 -13.51 9.85 3.37
CA LYS A 245 -12.37 10.78 3.45
C LYS A 245 -11.10 10.10 3.90
N MET A 246 -11.17 9.19 4.88
CA MET A 246 -10.04 8.38 5.31
C MET A 246 -9.51 7.48 4.20
N HIS A 247 -10.39 6.87 3.41
CA HIS A 247 -9.99 6.01 2.30
C HIS A 247 -9.25 6.79 1.21
N ASN A 248 -9.79 7.95 0.84
CA ASN A 248 -9.14 8.86 -0.09
C ASN A 248 -7.79 9.38 0.44
N ALA A 249 -7.73 9.74 1.73
CA ALA A 249 -6.51 10.22 2.37
C ALA A 249 -5.38 9.18 2.34
N ALA A 250 -5.69 7.91 2.60
CA ALA A 250 -4.72 6.82 2.54
C ALA A 250 -4.11 6.67 1.13
N THR A 251 -4.94 6.70 0.10
CA THR A 251 -4.48 6.66 -1.29
C THR A 251 -3.64 7.89 -1.65
N MET A 252 -4.07 9.08 -1.24
CA MET A 252 -3.30 10.32 -1.49
C MET A 252 -1.95 10.31 -0.78
N ALA A 253 -1.89 9.86 0.47
CA ALA A 253 -0.64 9.66 1.19
C ALA A 253 0.26 8.65 0.47
N GLY A 254 -0.32 7.56 -0.06
CA GLY A 254 0.34 6.58 -0.91
C GLY A 254 0.98 7.19 -2.14
N MET A 255 0.24 8.02 -2.88
CA MET A 255 0.76 8.74 -4.05
C MET A 255 1.91 9.69 -3.67
N ALA A 256 1.83 10.35 -2.51
CA ALA A 256 2.88 11.24 -2.03
C ALA A 256 4.16 10.47 -1.69
N PHE A 257 4.09 9.48 -0.78
CA PHE A 257 5.29 8.77 -0.36
C PHE A 257 5.82 7.79 -1.41
N GLY A 258 5.00 7.37 -2.37
CA GLY A 258 5.45 6.58 -3.51
C GLY A 258 6.59 7.25 -4.31
N SER A 259 6.69 8.58 -4.25
CA SER A 259 7.75 9.37 -4.88
C SER A 259 8.67 10.05 -3.87
N ALA A 260 8.12 10.56 -2.75
CA ALA A 260 8.91 11.24 -1.72
C ALA A 260 9.60 10.27 -0.75
N PHE A 261 9.23 8.99 -0.76
CA PHE A 261 9.68 8.00 0.22
C PHE A 261 9.25 8.34 1.65
N LEU A 262 9.73 7.54 2.60
CA LEU A 262 9.42 7.65 4.02
C LEU A 262 10.70 7.97 4.82
N GLY A 263 10.55 8.13 6.11
CA GLY A 263 11.63 8.56 6.98
C GLY A 263 11.92 7.61 8.13
N MET A 264 12.39 8.19 9.22
CA MET A 264 12.87 7.48 10.41
C MET A 264 11.74 6.74 11.13
N CYS A 265 10.51 7.26 11.13
CA CYS A 265 9.39 6.64 11.82
C CYS A 265 9.11 5.24 11.26
N HIS A 266 8.94 5.13 9.96
CA HIS A 266 8.76 3.85 9.28
C HIS A 266 9.99 2.95 9.38
N GLY A 267 11.20 3.51 9.27
CA GLY A 267 12.45 2.74 9.44
C GLY A 267 12.53 2.04 10.80
N MET A 268 12.13 2.72 11.88
CA MET A 268 12.06 2.13 13.22
C MET A 268 10.85 1.21 13.39
N ALA A 269 9.70 1.60 12.86
CA ALA A 269 8.46 0.84 13.02
C ALA A 269 8.53 -0.57 12.40
N HIS A 270 9.21 -0.73 11.28
CA HIS A 270 9.43 -2.05 10.67
C HIS A 270 10.19 -2.99 11.61
N THR A 271 11.25 -2.49 12.26
CA THR A 271 12.09 -3.31 13.15
C THR A 271 11.42 -3.54 14.51
N ILE A 272 10.95 -2.47 15.16
CA ILE A 272 10.33 -2.53 16.49
C ILE A 272 9.01 -3.31 16.44
N GLY A 273 8.17 -3.03 15.44
CA GLY A 273 6.89 -3.72 15.27
C GLY A 273 7.06 -5.23 15.08
N ALA A 274 8.06 -5.65 14.30
CA ALA A 274 8.38 -7.06 14.10
C ALA A 274 8.87 -7.72 15.40
N LEU A 275 9.81 -7.11 16.11
CA LEU A 275 10.38 -7.64 17.34
C LEU A 275 9.39 -7.71 18.50
N CYS A 276 8.52 -6.71 18.62
CA CYS A 276 7.55 -6.58 19.71
C CYS A 276 6.16 -7.13 19.37
N HIS A 277 5.95 -7.65 18.15
CA HIS A 277 4.65 -8.12 17.65
C HIS A 277 3.54 -7.06 17.78
N VAL A 278 3.86 -5.80 17.52
CA VAL A 278 2.93 -4.68 17.52
C VAL A 278 2.52 -4.35 16.07
N ALA A 279 1.23 -4.12 15.86
CA ALA A 279 0.71 -3.73 14.54
C ALA A 279 1.45 -2.50 13.99
N HIS A 280 1.78 -2.53 12.70
CA HIS A 280 2.62 -1.54 12.02
C HIS A 280 2.14 -0.09 12.24
N GLY A 281 0.89 0.21 11.92
CA GLY A 281 0.35 1.57 12.09
C GLY A 281 0.29 2.02 13.56
N ARG A 282 0.10 1.09 14.50
CA ARG A 282 0.21 1.39 15.93
C ARG A 282 1.64 1.74 16.32
N THR A 283 2.63 1.00 15.84
CA THR A 283 4.04 1.30 16.07
C THR A 283 4.38 2.68 15.53
N ASN A 284 3.93 3.00 14.32
CA ASN A 284 4.08 4.32 13.73
C ASN A 284 3.44 5.41 14.61
N SER A 285 2.22 5.21 15.12
CA SER A 285 1.52 6.18 15.97
C SER A 285 2.26 6.48 17.27
N ILE A 286 2.91 5.46 17.85
CA ILE A 286 3.71 5.62 19.08
C ILE A 286 5.01 6.38 18.80
N LEU A 287 5.66 6.10 17.67
CA LEU A 287 6.96 6.66 17.33
C LEU A 287 6.87 8.09 16.76
N LEU A 288 5.81 8.39 16.02
CA LEU A 288 5.67 9.64 15.27
C LEU A 288 5.90 10.91 16.13
N PRO A 289 5.36 11.06 17.35
CA PRO A 289 5.61 12.25 18.15
C PRO A 289 7.09 12.45 18.54
N TYR A 290 7.83 11.35 18.73
CA TYR A 290 9.26 11.40 19.02
C TYR A 290 10.07 11.78 17.80
N VAL A 291 9.69 11.24 16.63
CA VAL A 291 10.34 11.57 15.36
C VAL A 291 10.10 13.02 14.97
N ILE A 292 8.88 13.55 15.19
CA ILE A 292 8.57 14.97 14.94
C ILE A 292 9.45 15.86 15.83
N ARG A 293 9.60 15.55 17.12
CA ARG A 293 10.47 16.31 18.02
C ARG A 293 11.92 16.27 17.60
N TYR A 294 12.41 15.08 17.23
CA TYR A 294 13.79 14.90 16.77
C TYR A 294 14.07 15.69 15.49
N ASN A 295 13.24 15.51 14.46
CA ASN A 295 13.38 16.24 13.19
C ASN A 295 13.03 17.73 13.30
N GLY A 296 12.25 18.13 14.31
CA GLY A 296 11.91 19.53 14.60
C GLY A 296 13.06 20.32 15.22
N SER A 297 14.15 19.65 15.60
CA SER A 297 15.37 20.29 16.10
C SER A 297 16.38 20.44 14.96
N VAL A 298 16.90 21.64 14.77
CA VAL A 298 17.96 21.89 13.76
C VAL A 298 19.24 21.22 14.27
N PRO A 299 19.85 20.28 13.51
CA PRO A 299 21.11 19.64 13.90
C PRO A 299 22.26 20.66 13.86
N GLU A 300 23.23 20.52 14.76
CA GLU A 300 24.43 21.36 14.80
C GLU A 300 25.23 21.21 13.50
N GLU A 301 25.35 20.00 13.01
CA GLU A 301 25.99 19.67 11.72
C GLU A 301 25.02 18.90 10.84
N PRO A 302 24.35 19.56 9.88
CA PRO A 302 23.50 18.86 8.92
C PRO A 302 24.33 17.90 8.07
N THR A 303 23.88 16.65 7.96
CA THR A 303 24.55 15.68 7.08
C THR A 303 24.56 16.19 5.64
N SER A 304 25.69 15.99 4.96
CA SER A 304 25.85 16.47 3.58
C SER A 304 25.07 15.69 2.53
N TRP A 305 24.32 14.67 2.93
CA TRP A 305 23.56 13.82 1.99
C TRP A 305 22.14 13.49 2.48
N PRO A 306 21.15 13.58 1.57
CA PRO A 306 21.24 14.21 0.27
C PRO A 306 21.57 15.69 0.39
N LYS A 307 22.22 16.26 -0.59
CA LYS A 307 22.59 17.69 -0.56
C LYS A 307 21.35 18.56 -0.51
N TYR A 308 21.11 19.17 0.62
CA TYR A 308 20.12 20.24 0.78
C TYR A 308 20.82 21.49 1.33
N ASN A 309 20.41 22.66 0.81
CA ASN A 309 21.03 23.93 1.19
C ASN A 309 20.60 24.43 2.57
N LYS A 310 19.47 23.90 3.08
CA LYS A 310 18.86 24.31 4.35
C LYS A 310 18.11 23.14 4.96
N TYR A 311 18.19 23.00 6.29
CA TYR A 311 17.36 22.06 7.02
C TYR A 311 15.97 22.68 7.28
N ILE A 312 14.93 22.16 6.62
CA ILE A 312 13.60 22.78 6.57
C ILE A 312 12.52 22.00 7.31
N ALA A 313 12.86 20.89 7.96
CA ALA A 313 11.88 20.05 8.65
C ALA A 313 11.08 20.81 9.73
N PRO A 314 11.68 21.70 10.59
CA PRO A 314 10.91 22.47 11.55
C PRO A 314 9.84 23.35 10.93
N GLU A 315 10.17 24.02 9.81
CA GLU A 315 9.24 24.88 9.07
C GLU A 315 8.10 24.05 8.47
N ARG A 316 8.40 22.90 7.88
CA ARG A 316 7.42 22.00 7.31
C ARG A 316 6.47 21.40 8.34
N TYR A 317 6.94 21.06 9.54
CA TYR A 317 6.04 20.64 10.61
C TYR A 317 5.12 21.77 11.10
N GLN A 318 5.58 23.02 11.08
CA GLN A 318 4.72 24.18 11.38
C GLN A 318 3.66 24.40 10.29
N GLU A 319 3.95 24.09 9.04
CA GLU A 319 2.99 24.17 7.94
C GLU A 319 1.91 23.08 8.07
N ILE A 320 2.27 21.85 8.45
CA ILE A 320 1.30 20.78 8.72
C ILE A 320 0.37 21.15 9.88
N ALA A 321 0.86 21.89 10.86
CA ALA A 321 0.11 22.26 12.06
C ALA A 321 -0.89 23.42 11.84
N LYS A 322 -0.84 24.10 10.72
CA LYS A 322 -1.79 25.18 10.30
C LYS A 322 -3.02 24.63 9.61
#